data_e141800a6ee665e250c3042f3fb5094f
#
_entry.id   e141800a6ee665e250c3042f3fb5094f
#
_cell.length_a   1.000
_cell.length_b   1.000
_cell.length_c   1.000
_cell.angle_alpha   90.00
_cell.angle_beta   90.00
_cell.angle_gamma   90.00
#
_symmetry.space_group_name_H-M   'P 1'
#
loop_
_entity.id
_entity.type
_entity.pdbx_description
1 polymer ?
#
loop_
_entity_poly.entity_id
_entity_poly.type
_entity_poly.pdbx_seq_one_letter_code
_entity_poly.pdbx_strand_id
1 'polypeptide(L)'
;MRKYSLQGSAATWLAVVLVAGLGMAAAGCSQVNMLKARMALKDAHTAYQQQDYRGAIGRYEEAIAADATQTEAYFYLGNSYDNLYRPTRRGEAANDALIDNAVANYKKAVELEQRPELRKLALQYLANAYGADKLNDPAQSEPVVQQLIEMDPADPVNYFALARIYEDSGDYERAEETLVKARDARPTEPTVYTTLAAFYNRQGNFDGAIEALQSRAEREPTNPEAFYTIATYYWEKAYRDFSLSDPEKVKHVQSGLTAIDKAISLNNQYMEALVYKNLLLRVQANLERNPARQQALLREAEQLSNRAEEIRKANASGGGSQPAAAGRTGA
;
A
#
# COMPACT_ATOMS: atom_id res chain seq x y z
N MET A 1 72.00 25.44 46.13
CA MET A 1 71.99 25.14 44.66
C MET A 1 71.55 23.68 44.51
N ARG A 2 70.34 23.41 44.16
CA ARG A 2 69.81 22.02 43.88
C ARG A 2 69.84 21.83 42.35
N LYS A 3 70.68 20.90 41.89
CA LYS A 3 70.69 20.41 40.49
C LYS A 3 69.55 19.40 40.33
N TYR A 4 68.60 19.75 39.49
CA TYR A 4 67.61 18.78 39.01
C TYR A 4 68.23 18.04 37.81
N SER A 5 68.42 16.72 37.96
CA SER A 5 68.80 15.84 36.86
C SER A 5 67.58 15.45 36.03
N LEU A 6 67.53 15.89 34.81
CA LEU A 6 66.59 15.42 33.79
C LEU A 6 67.10 14.07 33.24
N GLN A 7 66.72 12.96 33.90
CA GLN A 7 66.81 11.62 33.33
C GLN A 7 65.39 11.16 32.96
N GLY A 8 64.86 11.73 31.84
CA GLY A 8 63.77 11.11 31.14
C GLY A 8 64.28 9.90 30.36
N SER A 9 63.95 8.71 30.77
CA SER A 9 64.49 7.48 30.17
C SER A 9 64.03 7.34 28.73
N ALA A 10 64.94 6.98 27.80
CA ALA A 10 64.70 6.68 26.39
C ALA A 10 63.53 5.68 26.17
N ALA A 11 63.25 4.86 27.18
CA ALA A 11 62.12 3.93 27.19
C ALA A 11 60.76 4.61 27.15
N THR A 12 60.59 5.80 27.79
CA THR A 12 59.29 6.53 27.77
C THR A 12 59.03 7.15 26.43
N TRP A 13 60.02 7.64 25.71
CA TRP A 13 59.90 8.18 24.37
C TRP A 13 59.64 7.11 23.31
N LEU A 14 60.24 5.89 23.45
CA LEU A 14 59.96 4.75 22.58
C LEU A 14 58.53 4.23 22.74
N ALA A 15 58.00 4.21 23.97
CA ALA A 15 56.61 3.79 24.24
C ALA A 15 55.60 4.78 23.62
N VAL A 16 55.85 6.10 23.72
CA VAL A 16 54.96 7.14 23.11
C VAL A 16 54.99 7.10 21.62
N VAL A 17 56.13 6.86 20.97
CA VAL A 17 56.24 6.73 19.52
C VAL A 17 55.60 5.46 19.00
N LEU A 18 55.69 4.36 19.75
CA LEU A 18 55.02 3.06 19.40
C LEU A 18 53.49 3.17 19.50
N VAL A 19 52.97 3.83 20.51
CA VAL A 19 51.53 4.05 20.69
C VAL A 19 51.00 5.02 19.60
N ALA A 20 51.73 6.10 19.29
CA ALA A 20 51.37 7.00 18.21
C ALA A 20 51.43 6.34 16.83
N GLY A 21 52.44 5.48 16.59
CA GLY A 21 52.58 4.72 15.33
C GLY A 21 51.48 3.70 15.14
N LEU A 22 51.05 3.00 16.18
CA LEU A 22 49.88 2.07 16.16
C LEU A 22 48.57 2.82 15.94
N GLY A 23 48.37 3.99 16.52
CA GLY A 23 47.20 4.83 16.33
C GLY A 23 47.10 5.37 14.88
N MET A 24 48.19 5.76 14.25
CA MET A 24 48.21 6.21 12.85
C MET A 24 48.02 5.05 11.85
N ALA A 25 48.52 3.87 12.13
CA ALA A 25 48.27 2.68 11.31
C ALA A 25 46.80 2.25 11.36
N ALA A 26 46.15 2.26 12.53
CA ALA A 26 44.74 1.94 12.70
C ALA A 26 43.83 2.97 11.99
N ALA A 27 44.15 4.26 12.07
CA ALA A 27 43.42 5.32 11.38
C ALA A 27 43.56 5.23 9.85
N GLY A 28 44.73 4.85 9.33
CA GLY A 28 44.97 4.62 7.92
C GLY A 28 44.17 3.43 7.36
N CYS A 29 44.10 2.32 8.11
CA CYS A 29 43.31 1.18 7.72
C CYS A 29 41.79 1.48 7.69
N SER A 30 41.28 2.27 8.64
CA SER A 30 39.87 2.70 8.66
C SER A 30 39.52 3.56 7.44
N GLN A 31 40.38 4.51 7.04
CA GLN A 31 40.13 5.35 5.86
C GLN A 31 40.14 4.53 4.55
N VAL A 32 41.05 3.57 4.42
CA VAL A 32 41.12 2.66 3.27
C VAL A 32 39.88 1.80 3.17
N ASN A 33 39.41 1.27 4.30
CA ASN A 33 38.18 0.45 4.33
C ASN A 33 36.94 1.29 3.99
N MET A 34 36.83 2.52 4.48
CA MET A 34 35.74 3.45 4.13
C MET A 34 35.74 3.76 2.62
N LEU A 35 36.92 3.98 2.02
CA LEU A 35 36.99 4.20 0.58
C LEU A 35 36.57 2.97 -0.22
N LYS A 36 37.04 1.76 0.18
CA LYS A 36 36.61 0.49 -0.43
C LYS A 36 35.10 0.32 -0.33
N ALA A 37 34.51 0.57 0.85
CA ALA A 37 33.08 0.48 1.06
C ALA A 37 32.29 1.39 0.12
N ARG A 38 32.72 2.66 -0.02
CA ARG A 38 32.07 3.62 -0.92
C ARG A 38 32.19 3.23 -2.40
N MET A 39 33.33 2.68 -2.82
CA MET A 39 33.48 2.18 -4.20
C MET A 39 32.58 0.98 -4.44
N ALA A 40 32.60 -0.01 -3.56
CA ALA A 40 31.71 -1.19 -3.66
C ALA A 40 30.23 -0.78 -3.64
N LEU A 41 29.83 0.17 -2.79
CA LEU A 41 28.47 0.69 -2.72
C LEU A 41 28.04 1.36 -4.05
N LYS A 42 28.91 2.17 -4.65
CA LYS A 42 28.65 2.78 -5.96
C LYS A 42 28.45 1.73 -7.06
N ASP A 43 29.32 0.73 -7.10
CA ASP A 43 29.23 -0.36 -8.07
C ASP A 43 27.97 -1.20 -7.84
N ALA A 44 27.61 -1.45 -6.57
CA ALA A 44 26.37 -2.12 -6.16
C ALA A 44 25.13 -1.37 -6.66
N HIS A 45 25.04 -0.07 -6.46
CA HIS A 45 23.95 0.76 -6.97
C HIS A 45 23.86 0.74 -8.49
N THR A 46 25.00 0.71 -9.18
CA THR A 46 25.04 0.61 -10.65
C THR A 46 24.45 -0.73 -11.11
N ALA A 47 24.87 -1.84 -10.51
CA ALA A 47 24.35 -3.16 -10.82
C ALA A 47 22.84 -3.26 -10.50
N TYR A 48 22.43 -2.70 -9.35
CA TYR A 48 21.03 -2.65 -8.93
C TYR A 48 20.15 -1.88 -9.94
N GLN A 49 20.57 -0.70 -10.40
CA GLN A 49 19.86 0.10 -11.41
C GLN A 49 19.75 -0.64 -12.76
N GLN A 50 20.73 -1.46 -13.08
CA GLN A 50 20.72 -2.34 -14.27
C GLN A 50 19.89 -3.61 -14.06
N GLN A 51 19.27 -3.79 -12.87
CA GLN A 51 18.53 -4.98 -12.47
C GLN A 51 19.40 -6.25 -12.42
N ASP A 52 20.72 -6.10 -12.39
CA ASP A 52 21.64 -7.20 -12.07
C ASP A 52 21.68 -7.39 -10.54
N TYR A 53 20.59 -7.96 -10.01
CA TYR A 53 20.45 -8.16 -8.58
C TYR A 53 21.47 -9.15 -8.01
N ARG A 54 21.95 -10.09 -8.81
CA ARG A 54 23.00 -11.03 -8.38
C ARG A 54 24.35 -10.33 -8.25
N GLY A 55 24.71 -9.52 -9.22
CA GLY A 55 25.90 -8.67 -9.15
C GLY A 55 25.82 -7.65 -8.02
N ALA A 56 24.64 -7.03 -7.83
CA ALA A 56 24.39 -6.07 -6.76
C ALA A 56 24.58 -6.70 -5.37
N ILE A 57 24.09 -7.91 -5.13
CA ILE A 57 24.25 -8.63 -3.86
C ILE A 57 25.73 -8.72 -3.48
N GLY A 58 26.58 -9.26 -4.35
CA GLY A 58 28.01 -9.40 -4.04
C GLY A 58 28.69 -8.08 -3.71
N ARG A 59 28.31 -6.98 -4.42
CA ARG A 59 28.89 -5.65 -4.19
C ARG A 59 28.36 -5.00 -2.90
N TYR A 60 27.07 -5.18 -2.54
CA TYR A 60 26.57 -4.70 -1.25
C TYR A 60 27.22 -5.45 -0.08
N GLU A 61 27.42 -6.78 -0.20
CA GLU A 61 28.12 -7.57 0.81
C GLU A 61 29.58 -7.10 0.98
N GLU A 62 30.29 -6.82 -0.12
CA GLU A 62 31.64 -6.24 -0.08
C GLU A 62 31.64 -4.85 0.64
N ALA A 63 30.64 -4.00 0.36
CA ALA A 63 30.52 -2.69 0.99
C ALA A 63 30.31 -2.83 2.50
N ILE A 64 29.39 -3.68 2.92
CA ILE A 64 29.08 -3.94 4.33
C ILE A 64 30.28 -4.57 5.05
N ALA A 65 30.98 -5.51 4.44
CA ALA A 65 32.17 -6.15 5.00
C ALA A 65 33.32 -5.14 5.18
N ALA A 66 33.46 -4.17 4.30
CA ALA A 66 34.45 -3.11 4.41
C ALA A 66 34.07 -2.05 5.45
N ASP A 67 32.79 -1.69 5.55
CA ASP A 67 32.27 -0.71 6.50
C ASP A 67 30.78 -0.97 6.80
N ALA A 68 30.50 -1.62 7.91
CA ALA A 68 29.15 -1.94 8.34
C ALA A 68 28.27 -0.71 8.69
N THR A 69 28.85 0.50 8.71
CA THR A 69 28.09 1.74 8.92
C THR A 69 27.41 2.26 7.64
N GLN A 70 27.59 1.60 6.51
CA GLN A 70 26.88 1.88 5.26
C GLN A 70 25.43 1.36 5.36
N THR A 71 24.62 2.04 6.17
CA THR A 71 23.29 1.55 6.59
C THR A 71 22.33 1.33 5.42
N GLU A 72 22.40 2.15 4.36
CA GLU A 72 21.58 1.99 3.17
C GLU A 72 21.91 0.71 2.38
N ALA A 73 23.14 0.20 2.50
CA ALA A 73 23.52 -1.04 1.83
C ALA A 73 22.67 -2.23 2.28
N TYR A 74 22.27 -2.28 3.54
CA TYR A 74 21.40 -3.35 4.06
C TYR A 74 20.02 -3.31 3.40
N PHE A 75 19.43 -2.11 3.22
CA PHE A 75 18.14 -2.01 2.54
C PHE A 75 18.22 -2.52 1.10
N TYR A 76 19.19 -2.03 0.31
CA TYR A 76 19.31 -2.44 -1.10
C TYR A 76 19.78 -3.88 -1.28
N LEU A 77 20.56 -4.41 -0.33
CA LEU A 77 20.91 -5.83 -0.31
C LEU A 77 19.66 -6.68 -0.08
N GLY A 78 18.85 -6.34 0.93
CA GLY A 78 17.57 -6.99 1.17
C GLY A 78 16.65 -6.94 -0.05
N ASN A 79 16.54 -5.77 -0.69
CA ASN A 79 15.73 -5.61 -1.88
C ASN A 79 16.27 -6.38 -3.09
N SER A 80 17.59 -6.51 -3.23
CA SER A 80 18.19 -7.35 -4.29
C SER A 80 17.85 -8.82 -4.11
N TYR A 81 17.89 -9.35 -2.91
CA TYR A 81 17.45 -10.70 -2.58
C TYR A 81 15.95 -10.89 -2.84
N ASP A 82 15.13 -9.93 -2.42
CA ASP A 82 13.66 -9.95 -2.59
C ASP A 82 13.27 -9.97 -4.09
N ASN A 83 13.96 -9.19 -4.94
CA ASN A 83 13.73 -9.19 -6.39
C ASN A 83 14.07 -10.52 -7.07
N LEU A 84 14.95 -11.32 -6.48
CA LEU A 84 15.29 -12.66 -6.98
C LEU A 84 14.34 -13.74 -6.49
N TYR A 85 13.64 -13.53 -5.36
CA TYR A 85 12.68 -14.47 -4.82
C TYR A 85 11.49 -14.67 -5.77
N ARG A 86 11.02 -15.91 -5.83
CA ARG A 86 9.86 -16.30 -6.64
C ARG A 86 8.82 -17.01 -5.78
N PRO A 87 7.65 -16.39 -5.52
CA PRO A 87 6.59 -17.00 -4.70
C PRO A 87 6.14 -18.37 -5.22
N THR A 88 6.14 -18.58 -6.54
CA THR A 88 5.77 -19.84 -7.19
C THR A 88 6.75 -20.99 -6.92
N ARG A 89 7.93 -20.68 -6.35
CA ARG A 89 8.98 -21.66 -6.00
C ARG A 89 9.17 -21.78 -4.49
N ARG A 90 8.17 -21.41 -3.72
CA ARG A 90 8.15 -21.57 -2.26
C ARG A 90 8.33 -23.05 -1.91
N GLY A 91 9.15 -23.35 -0.89
CA GLY A 91 9.56 -24.69 -0.49
C GLY A 91 10.86 -25.18 -1.15
N GLU A 92 11.39 -24.48 -2.15
CA GLU A 92 12.73 -24.75 -2.67
C GLU A 92 13.77 -24.02 -1.80
N ALA A 93 14.66 -24.75 -1.12
CA ALA A 93 15.61 -24.21 -0.15
C ALA A 93 16.42 -23.02 -0.67
N ALA A 94 16.88 -23.05 -1.91
CA ALA A 94 17.65 -21.96 -2.52
C ALA A 94 16.79 -20.72 -2.79
N ASN A 95 15.50 -20.88 -3.07
CA ASN A 95 14.56 -19.78 -3.26
C ASN A 95 14.13 -19.21 -1.90
N ASP A 96 13.85 -20.04 -0.93
CA ASP A 96 13.44 -19.61 0.41
C ASP A 96 14.56 -18.85 1.12
N ALA A 97 15.82 -19.26 0.94
CA ALA A 97 16.98 -18.52 1.44
C ALA A 97 17.05 -17.08 0.89
N LEU A 98 16.49 -16.80 -0.29
CA LEU A 98 16.45 -15.43 -0.83
C LEU A 98 15.55 -14.53 0.02
N ILE A 99 14.34 -14.97 0.34
CA ILE A 99 13.42 -14.16 1.14
C ILE A 99 13.90 -14.07 2.60
N ASP A 100 14.51 -15.13 3.15
CA ASP A 100 15.08 -15.08 4.49
C ASP A 100 16.23 -14.06 4.60
N ASN A 101 17.12 -14.04 3.58
CA ASN A 101 18.17 -13.02 3.49
C ASN A 101 17.61 -11.61 3.29
N ALA A 102 16.54 -11.46 2.50
CA ALA A 102 15.86 -10.18 2.34
C ALA A 102 15.36 -9.65 3.70
N VAL A 103 14.63 -10.48 4.45
CA VAL A 103 14.11 -10.15 5.79
C VAL A 103 15.23 -9.79 6.76
N ALA A 104 16.31 -10.59 6.80
CA ALA A 104 17.44 -10.32 7.68
C ALA A 104 18.08 -8.95 7.42
N ASN A 105 18.24 -8.59 6.14
CA ASN A 105 18.82 -7.32 5.74
C ASN A 105 17.85 -6.14 5.93
N TYR A 106 16.54 -6.30 5.69
CA TYR A 106 15.56 -5.27 6.02
C TYR A 106 15.51 -4.99 7.53
N LYS A 107 15.55 -6.03 8.38
CA LYS A 107 15.65 -5.87 9.84
C LYS A 107 16.89 -5.06 10.23
N LYS A 108 18.03 -5.35 9.62
CA LYS A 108 19.26 -4.58 9.85
C LYS A 108 19.14 -3.14 9.38
N ALA A 109 18.53 -2.90 8.24
CA ALA A 109 18.24 -1.56 7.77
C ALA A 109 17.34 -0.79 8.75
N VAL A 110 16.27 -1.41 9.26
CA VAL A 110 15.37 -0.78 10.26
C VAL A 110 16.11 -0.46 11.56
N GLU A 111 16.99 -1.35 12.02
CA GLU A 111 17.77 -1.20 13.25
C GLU A 111 18.79 -0.07 13.16
N LEU A 112 19.54 0.00 12.06
CA LEU A 112 20.73 0.83 11.94
C LEU A 112 20.48 2.19 11.25
N GLU A 113 19.46 2.27 10.37
CA GLU A 113 19.22 3.48 9.57
C GLU A 113 18.63 4.61 10.41
N GLN A 114 19.27 5.78 10.35
CA GLN A 114 18.84 6.97 11.08
C GLN A 114 17.98 7.93 10.24
N ARG A 115 18.01 7.81 8.92
CA ARG A 115 17.20 8.62 8.00
C ARG A 115 15.75 8.10 8.02
N PRO A 116 14.76 8.89 8.47
CA PRO A 116 13.38 8.41 8.66
C PRO A 116 12.77 7.82 7.38
N GLU A 117 13.04 8.44 6.23
CA GLU A 117 12.48 8.02 4.95
C GLU A 117 12.96 6.61 4.53
N LEU A 118 14.25 6.34 4.67
CA LEU A 118 14.80 5.04 4.32
C LEU A 118 14.42 3.97 5.35
N ARG A 119 14.33 4.35 6.63
CA ARG A 119 13.82 3.46 7.67
C ARG A 119 12.36 3.09 7.45
N LYS A 120 11.50 4.09 7.10
CA LYS A 120 10.10 3.85 6.71
C LYS A 120 10.02 2.89 5.52
N LEU A 121 10.85 3.12 4.51
CA LEU A 121 10.91 2.25 3.33
C LEU A 121 11.32 0.81 3.70
N ALA A 122 12.33 0.64 4.55
CA ALA A 122 12.77 -0.68 5.02
C ALA A 122 11.65 -1.43 5.78
N LEU A 123 10.87 -0.72 6.62
CA LEU A 123 9.71 -1.27 7.31
C LEU A 123 8.61 -1.70 6.32
N GLN A 124 8.33 -0.90 5.29
CA GLN A 124 7.33 -1.24 4.27
C GLN A 124 7.71 -2.52 3.50
N TYR A 125 8.98 -2.64 3.10
CA TYR A 125 9.46 -3.84 2.42
C TYR A 125 9.50 -5.05 3.35
N LEU A 126 9.83 -4.86 4.63
CA LEU A 126 9.80 -5.91 5.64
C LEU A 126 8.37 -6.42 5.88
N ALA A 127 7.39 -5.51 6.01
CA ALA A 127 5.97 -5.87 6.12
C ALA A 127 5.50 -6.64 4.89
N ASN A 128 5.88 -6.19 3.68
CA ASN A 128 5.56 -6.88 2.44
C ASN A 128 6.20 -8.28 2.36
N ALA A 129 7.44 -8.43 2.84
CA ALA A 129 8.10 -9.75 2.89
C ALA A 129 7.36 -10.75 3.78
N TYR A 130 6.74 -10.28 4.87
CA TYR A 130 5.88 -11.10 5.73
C TYR A 130 4.46 -11.29 5.19
N GLY A 131 4.06 -10.57 4.15
CA GLY A 131 2.72 -10.62 3.55
C GLY A 131 2.34 -11.99 2.99
N ALA A 132 1.04 -12.14 2.67
CA ALA A 132 0.43 -13.39 2.22
C ALA A 132 1.08 -13.98 0.96
N ASP A 133 1.52 -13.11 0.05
CA ASP A 133 2.13 -13.52 -1.22
C ASP A 133 3.55 -14.05 -1.09
N LYS A 134 4.21 -13.83 0.07
CA LYS A 134 5.60 -14.24 0.33
C LYS A 134 5.68 -15.19 1.52
N LEU A 135 6.04 -14.72 2.71
CA LEU A 135 6.20 -15.59 3.88
C LEU A 135 4.87 -15.98 4.51
N ASN A 136 3.84 -15.18 4.39
CA ASN A 136 2.55 -15.35 5.03
C ASN A 136 2.68 -15.53 6.55
N ASP A 137 3.37 -14.59 7.18
CA ASP A 137 3.61 -14.57 8.62
C ASP A 137 3.00 -13.31 9.25
N PRO A 138 1.69 -13.34 9.57
CA PRO A 138 1.00 -12.19 10.16
C PRO A 138 1.55 -11.82 11.53
N ALA A 139 2.08 -12.79 12.30
CA ALA A 139 2.63 -12.52 13.63
C ALA A 139 3.90 -11.66 13.59
N GLN A 140 4.69 -11.78 12.52
CA GLN A 140 5.85 -10.92 12.28
C GLN A 140 5.47 -9.64 11.55
N SER A 141 4.42 -9.65 10.72
CA SER A 141 3.97 -8.47 9.97
C SER A 141 3.32 -7.42 10.88
N GLU A 142 2.48 -7.83 11.83
CA GLU A 142 1.73 -6.93 12.73
C GLU A 142 2.64 -5.90 13.43
N PRO A 143 3.71 -6.29 14.18
CA PRO A 143 4.54 -5.32 14.88
C PRO A 143 5.32 -4.40 13.93
N VAL A 144 5.60 -4.83 12.72
CA VAL A 144 6.26 -3.99 11.70
C VAL A 144 5.31 -2.90 11.19
N VAL A 145 4.06 -3.27 10.91
CA VAL A 145 3.05 -2.30 10.46
C VAL A 145 2.67 -1.33 11.60
N GLN A 146 2.65 -1.79 12.84
CA GLN A 146 2.47 -0.90 14.01
C GLN A 146 3.58 0.16 14.10
N GLN A 147 4.85 -0.20 13.85
CA GLN A 147 5.93 0.79 13.78
C GLN A 147 5.74 1.80 12.64
N LEU A 148 5.19 1.39 11.49
CA LEU A 148 4.84 2.32 10.41
C LEU A 148 3.76 3.32 10.83
N ILE A 149 2.76 2.87 11.57
CA ILE A 149 1.71 3.75 12.13
C ILE A 149 2.32 4.72 13.16
N GLU A 150 3.24 4.26 14.03
CA GLU A 150 3.92 5.13 14.98
C GLU A 150 4.78 6.20 14.29
N MET A 151 5.43 5.85 13.18
CA MET A 151 6.23 6.79 12.39
C MET A 151 5.39 7.82 11.63
N ASP A 152 4.23 7.41 11.14
CA ASP A 152 3.32 8.27 10.38
C ASP A 152 1.86 7.95 10.73
N PRO A 153 1.37 8.47 11.86
CA PRO A 153 0.01 8.22 12.33
C PRO A 153 -1.08 8.81 11.43
N ALA A 154 -0.69 9.68 10.49
CA ALA A 154 -1.61 10.29 9.56
C ALA A 154 -1.73 9.53 8.21
N ASP A 155 -0.92 8.51 7.97
CA ASP A 155 -0.97 7.72 6.74
C ASP A 155 -2.01 6.58 6.85
N PRO A 156 -3.18 6.68 6.20
CA PRO A 156 -4.24 5.68 6.33
C PRO A 156 -3.83 4.32 5.73
N VAL A 157 -2.87 4.29 4.81
CA VAL A 157 -2.40 3.05 4.16
C VAL A 157 -1.83 2.07 5.19
N ASN A 158 -1.15 2.58 6.22
CA ASN A 158 -0.60 1.74 7.28
C ASN A 158 -1.70 1.06 8.10
N TYR A 159 -2.79 1.78 8.39
CA TYR A 159 -3.95 1.21 9.06
C TYR A 159 -4.68 0.19 8.18
N PHE A 160 -4.76 0.43 6.86
CA PHE A 160 -5.36 -0.55 5.94
C PHE A 160 -4.56 -1.85 5.91
N ALA A 161 -3.23 -1.75 5.91
CA ALA A 161 -2.36 -2.91 6.01
C ALA A 161 -2.56 -3.68 7.32
N LEU A 162 -2.66 -2.99 8.45
CA LEU A 162 -2.90 -3.61 9.76
C LEU A 162 -4.29 -4.25 9.84
N ALA A 163 -5.32 -3.55 9.35
CA ALA A 163 -6.68 -4.09 9.32
C ALA A 163 -6.76 -5.34 8.43
N ARG A 164 -6.02 -5.37 7.32
CA ARG A 164 -5.94 -6.56 6.47
C ARG A 164 -5.31 -7.74 7.18
N ILE A 165 -4.26 -7.55 7.97
CA ILE A 165 -3.64 -8.60 8.78
C ILE A 165 -4.66 -9.18 9.76
N TYR A 166 -5.45 -8.34 10.43
CA TYR A 166 -6.48 -8.78 11.35
C TYR A 166 -7.64 -9.50 10.63
N GLU A 167 -8.08 -8.97 9.47
CA GLU A 167 -9.13 -9.60 8.66
C GLU A 167 -8.70 -11.00 8.17
N ASP A 168 -7.47 -11.14 7.66
CA ASP A 168 -6.94 -12.41 7.18
C ASP A 168 -6.74 -13.44 8.31
N SER A 169 -6.56 -12.99 9.56
CA SER A 169 -6.53 -13.84 10.75
C SER A 169 -7.90 -14.11 11.38
N GLY A 170 -8.97 -13.52 10.81
CA GLY A 170 -10.34 -13.69 11.31
C GLY A 170 -10.69 -12.80 12.50
N ASP A 171 -9.82 -11.86 12.87
CA ASP A 171 -10.06 -10.91 13.95
C ASP A 171 -10.73 -9.65 13.41
N TYR A 172 -12.01 -9.82 13.07
CA TYR A 172 -12.79 -8.75 12.44
C TYR A 172 -13.04 -7.55 13.36
N GLU A 173 -13.05 -7.77 14.67
CA GLU A 173 -13.22 -6.68 15.64
C GLU A 173 -12.01 -5.73 15.62
N ARG A 174 -10.78 -6.27 15.72
CA ARG A 174 -9.57 -5.44 15.60
C ARG A 174 -9.40 -4.84 14.21
N ALA A 175 -9.83 -5.53 13.16
CA ALA A 175 -9.83 -4.99 11.80
C ALA A 175 -10.71 -3.74 11.69
N GLU A 176 -11.95 -3.81 12.20
CA GLU A 176 -12.89 -2.69 12.23
C GLU A 176 -12.36 -1.51 13.04
N GLU A 177 -11.90 -1.75 14.28
CA GLU A 177 -11.30 -0.70 15.12
C GLU A 177 -10.14 0.00 14.42
N THR A 178 -9.31 -0.76 13.71
CA THR A 178 -8.16 -0.22 12.97
C THR A 178 -8.62 0.67 11.81
N LEU A 179 -9.63 0.27 11.05
CA LEU A 179 -10.20 1.08 9.97
C LEU A 179 -10.90 2.33 10.49
N VAL A 180 -11.54 2.25 11.65
CA VAL A 180 -12.12 3.43 12.34
C VAL A 180 -11.01 4.41 12.73
N LYS A 181 -9.88 3.92 13.27
CA LYS A 181 -8.69 4.76 13.54
C LYS A 181 -8.15 5.42 12.27
N ALA A 182 -8.11 4.72 11.13
CA ALA A 182 -7.74 5.31 9.85
C ALA A 182 -8.66 6.48 9.45
N ARG A 183 -9.97 6.30 9.60
CA ARG A 183 -10.98 7.34 9.36
C ARG A 183 -10.76 8.55 10.27
N ASP A 184 -10.52 8.33 11.54
CA ASP A 184 -10.36 9.39 12.53
C ASP A 184 -9.03 10.15 12.33
N ALA A 185 -7.99 9.47 11.86
CA ALA A 185 -6.70 10.07 11.50
C ALA A 185 -6.80 10.94 10.23
N ARG A 186 -7.62 10.55 9.27
CA ARG A 186 -7.82 11.28 7.99
C ARG A 186 -9.31 11.38 7.60
N PRO A 187 -10.11 12.15 8.33
CA PRO A 187 -11.56 12.22 8.14
C PRO A 187 -11.98 12.86 6.81
N THR A 188 -11.07 13.52 6.11
CA THR A 188 -11.33 14.10 4.77
C THR A 188 -10.83 13.23 3.62
N GLU A 189 -10.19 12.11 3.92
CA GLU A 189 -9.63 11.22 2.91
C GLU A 189 -10.70 10.23 2.41
N PRO A 190 -11.13 10.28 1.14
CA PRO A 190 -12.22 9.44 0.62
C PRO A 190 -11.95 7.95 0.74
N THR A 191 -10.68 7.56 0.60
CA THR A 191 -10.27 6.14 0.60
C THR A 191 -10.56 5.45 1.93
N VAL A 192 -10.56 6.16 3.06
CA VAL A 192 -10.87 5.57 4.37
C VAL A 192 -12.32 5.08 4.44
N TYR A 193 -13.25 5.83 3.84
CA TYR A 193 -14.67 5.47 3.80
C TYR A 193 -14.95 4.31 2.83
N THR A 194 -14.31 4.33 1.66
CA THR A 194 -14.48 3.24 0.69
C THR A 194 -13.86 1.94 1.19
N THR A 195 -12.71 2.01 1.88
CA THR A 195 -12.08 0.83 2.50
C THR A 195 -12.96 0.27 3.63
N LEU A 196 -13.50 1.14 4.50
CA LEU A 196 -14.41 0.75 5.56
C LEU A 196 -15.69 0.11 5.00
N ALA A 197 -16.27 0.71 3.95
CA ALA A 197 -17.44 0.17 3.28
C ALA A 197 -17.15 -1.21 2.65
N ALA A 198 -16.00 -1.37 2.01
CA ALA A 198 -15.58 -2.65 1.43
C ALA A 198 -15.38 -3.72 2.51
N PHE A 199 -14.82 -3.36 3.67
CA PHE A 199 -14.71 -4.25 4.81
C PHE A 199 -16.09 -4.71 5.29
N TYR A 200 -17.00 -3.79 5.57
CA TYR A 200 -18.36 -4.12 6.00
C TYR A 200 -19.10 -4.99 4.97
N ASN A 201 -18.93 -4.72 3.69
CA ASN A 201 -19.56 -5.50 2.63
C ASN A 201 -19.04 -6.96 2.61
N ARG A 202 -17.73 -7.17 2.79
CA ARG A 202 -17.16 -8.52 2.92
C ARG A 202 -17.68 -9.27 4.14
N GLN A 203 -18.00 -8.54 5.23
CA GLN A 203 -18.59 -9.10 6.44
C GLN A 203 -20.13 -9.31 6.32
N GLY A 204 -20.73 -9.00 5.17
CA GLY A 204 -22.19 -9.07 4.98
C GLY A 204 -22.95 -7.95 5.68
N ASN A 205 -22.28 -6.99 6.30
CA ASN A 205 -22.87 -5.84 6.95
C ASN A 205 -23.17 -4.74 5.92
N PHE A 206 -24.25 -4.93 5.16
CA PHE A 206 -24.65 -3.99 4.11
C PHE A 206 -24.97 -2.59 4.65
N ASP A 207 -25.64 -2.50 5.79
CA ASP A 207 -26.04 -1.22 6.38
C ASP A 207 -24.82 -0.42 6.81
N GLY A 208 -23.82 -1.04 7.45
CA GLY A 208 -22.55 -0.40 7.79
C GLY A 208 -21.78 0.06 6.56
N ALA A 209 -21.80 -0.71 5.48
CA ALA A 209 -21.17 -0.31 4.22
C ALA A 209 -21.83 0.96 3.64
N ILE A 210 -23.16 1.02 3.64
CA ILE A 210 -23.90 2.19 3.15
C ILE A 210 -23.67 3.41 4.05
N GLU A 211 -23.65 3.26 5.37
CA GLU A 211 -23.37 4.35 6.31
C GLU A 211 -21.98 4.95 6.08
N ALA A 212 -20.96 4.12 5.87
CA ALA A 212 -19.63 4.61 5.54
C ALA A 212 -19.61 5.41 4.22
N LEU A 213 -20.28 4.91 3.17
CA LEU A 213 -20.34 5.61 1.88
C LEU A 213 -21.17 6.90 1.96
N GLN A 214 -22.24 6.94 2.75
CA GLN A 214 -23.02 8.16 3.00
C GLN A 214 -22.17 9.19 3.72
N SER A 215 -21.39 8.77 4.72
CA SER A 215 -20.43 9.63 5.41
C SER A 215 -19.39 10.25 4.45
N ARG A 216 -18.97 9.51 3.41
CA ARG A 216 -18.14 10.06 2.31
C ARG A 216 -18.94 11.12 1.53
N ALA A 217 -20.14 10.78 1.10
CA ALA A 217 -20.96 11.67 0.26
C ALA A 217 -21.33 13.00 0.97
N GLU A 218 -21.51 12.98 2.29
CA GLU A 218 -21.72 14.18 3.10
C GLU A 218 -20.49 15.11 3.10
N ARG A 219 -19.29 14.55 3.03
CA ARG A 219 -18.02 15.30 2.97
C ARG A 219 -17.68 15.77 1.56
N GLU A 220 -18.18 15.06 0.56
CA GLU A 220 -17.96 15.33 -0.86
C GLU A 220 -19.28 15.60 -1.61
N PRO A 221 -20.12 16.56 -1.17
CA PRO A 221 -21.49 16.74 -1.67
C PRO A 221 -21.58 17.12 -3.16
N THR A 222 -20.47 17.55 -3.75
CA THR A 222 -20.36 17.93 -5.16
C THR A 222 -19.61 16.88 -6.00
N ASN A 223 -19.12 15.81 -5.38
CA ASN A 223 -18.43 14.74 -6.09
C ASN A 223 -19.44 13.68 -6.60
N PRO A 224 -19.65 13.54 -7.93
CA PRO A 224 -20.58 12.56 -8.46
C PRO A 224 -20.17 11.12 -8.16
N GLU A 225 -18.87 10.84 -8.01
CA GLU A 225 -18.36 9.50 -7.70
C GLU A 225 -18.83 8.98 -6.33
N ALA A 226 -18.95 9.87 -5.33
CA ALA A 226 -19.41 9.49 -4.00
C ALA A 226 -20.84 8.89 -4.05
N PHE A 227 -21.73 9.52 -4.81
CA PHE A 227 -23.11 9.06 -4.99
C PHE A 227 -23.20 7.85 -5.94
N TYR A 228 -22.39 7.82 -6.99
CA TYR A 228 -22.26 6.67 -7.87
C TYR A 228 -21.87 5.41 -7.09
N THR A 229 -20.90 5.50 -6.20
CA THR A 229 -20.46 4.36 -5.38
C THR A 229 -21.59 3.83 -4.50
N ILE A 230 -22.39 4.70 -3.87
CA ILE A 230 -23.59 4.27 -3.12
C ILE A 230 -24.56 3.48 -4.01
N ALA A 231 -24.81 3.98 -5.22
CA ALA A 231 -25.73 3.33 -6.14
C ALA A 231 -25.24 1.96 -6.61
N THR A 232 -23.92 1.79 -6.79
CA THR A 232 -23.35 0.49 -7.17
C THR A 232 -23.57 -0.57 -6.08
N TYR A 233 -23.43 -0.21 -4.79
CA TYR A 233 -23.69 -1.11 -3.66
C TYR A 233 -25.17 -1.50 -3.59
N TYR A 234 -26.10 -0.55 -3.78
CA TYR A 234 -27.53 -0.86 -3.82
C TYR A 234 -27.92 -1.75 -5.00
N TRP A 235 -27.32 -1.49 -6.19
CA TRP A 235 -27.54 -2.35 -7.35
C TRP A 235 -27.02 -3.77 -7.09
N GLU A 236 -25.81 -3.90 -6.57
CA GLU A 236 -25.21 -5.19 -6.26
C GLU A 236 -26.07 -5.97 -5.25
N LYS A 237 -26.54 -5.32 -4.20
CA LYS A 237 -27.45 -5.93 -3.22
C LYS A 237 -28.74 -6.41 -3.85
N ALA A 238 -29.41 -5.55 -4.63
CA ALA A 238 -30.68 -5.91 -5.27
C ALA A 238 -30.54 -7.01 -6.32
N TYR A 239 -29.42 -7.02 -7.07
CA TYR A 239 -29.20 -7.93 -8.19
C TYR A 239 -28.64 -9.29 -7.77
N ARG A 240 -27.69 -9.31 -6.80
CA ARG A 240 -26.96 -10.54 -6.43
C ARG A 240 -27.51 -11.25 -5.20
N ASP A 241 -28.24 -10.58 -4.34
CA ASP A 241 -28.80 -11.21 -3.15
C ASP A 241 -30.14 -11.88 -3.49
N PHE A 242 -30.06 -13.17 -3.73
CA PHE A 242 -31.24 -14.00 -4.04
C PHE A 242 -32.12 -14.31 -2.82
N SER A 243 -31.67 -14.01 -1.61
CA SER A 243 -32.46 -14.18 -0.39
C SER A 243 -33.48 -13.06 -0.18
N LEU A 244 -33.33 -11.92 -0.86
CA LEU A 244 -34.23 -10.77 -0.76
C LEU A 244 -35.57 -11.06 -1.46
N SER A 245 -36.65 -10.69 -0.79
CA SER A 245 -37.98 -10.63 -1.39
C SER A 245 -38.10 -9.49 -2.42
N ASP A 246 -39.08 -9.60 -3.32
CA ASP A 246 -39.34 -8.54 -4.33
C ASP A 246 -39.52 -7.15 -3.71
N PRO A 247 -40.28 -6.96 -2.59
CA PRO A 247 -40.38 -5.64 -1.94
C PRO A 247 -39.06 -5.11 -1.41
N GLU A 248 -38.18 -5.97 -0.88
CA GLU A 248 -36.84 -5.56 -0.41
C GLU A 248 -35.96 -5.15 -1.58
N LYS A 249 -35.97 -5.92 -2.67
CA LYS A 249 -35.27 -5.54 -3.91
C LYS A 249 -35.75 -4.21 -4.44
N VAL A 250 -37.06 -3.96 -4.49
CA VAL A 250 -37.63 -2.67 -4.91
C VAL A 250 -37.10 -1.54 -4.04
N LYS A 251 -37.05 -1.69 -2.71
CA LYS A 251 -36.49 -0.69 -1.79
C LYS A 251 -35.04 -0.37 -2.12
N HIS A 252 -34.19 -1.38 -2.29
CA HIS A 252 -32.79 -1.17 -2.63
C HIS A 252 -32.61 -0.52 -4.02
N VAL A 253 -33.39 -0.93 -5.03
CA VAL A 253 -33.39 -0.30 -6.34
C VAL A 253 -33.77 1.19 -6.26
N GLN A 254 -34.79 1.55 -5.49
CA GLN A 254 -35.19 2.95 -5.31
C GLN A 254 -34.10 3.78 -4.66
N SER A 255 -33.46 3.25 -3.60
CA SER A 255 -32.33 3.93 -2.96
C SER A 255 -31.16 4.10 -3.93
N GLY A 256 -30.86 3.08 -4.72
CA GLY A 256 -29.84 3.14 -5.78
C GLY A 256 -30.16 4.17 -6.85
N LEU A 257 -31.43 4.23 -7.31
CA LEU A 257 -31.88 5.24 -8.27
C LEU A 257 -31.77 6.66 -7.71
N THR A 258 -32.10 6.87 -6.44
CA THR A 258 -31.94 8.19 -5.80
C THR A 258 -30.47 8.62 -5.78
N ALA A 259 -29.57 7.72 -5.41
CA ALA A 259 -28.15 8.02 -5.39
C ALA A 259 -27.57 8.29 -6.79
N ILE A 260 -27.94 7.45 -7.78
CA ILE A 260 -27.40 7.61 -9.14
C ILE A 260 -27.94 8.86 -9.82
N ASP A 261 -29.18 9.23 -9.55
CA ASP A 261 -29.76 10.48 -10.07
C ASP A 261 -29.03 11.71 -9.53
N LYS A 262 -28.60 11.66 -8.26
CA LYS A 262 -27.74 12.69 -7.68
C LYS A 262 -26.38 12.75 -8.40
N ALA A 263 -25.73 11.61 -8.65
CA ALA A 263 -24.48 11.57 -9.40
C ALA A 263 -24.62 12.16 -10.81
N ILE A 264 -25.69 11.81 -11.55
CA ILE A 264 -25.96 12.32 -12.89
C ILE A 264 -26.30 13.82 -12.87
N SER A 265 -27.00 14.29 -11.81
CA SER A 265 -27.30 15.72 -11.66
C SER A 265 -26.05 16.58 -11.45
N LEU A 266 -25.02 16.00 -10.81
CA LEU A 266 -23.72 16.65 -10.60
C LEU A 266 -22.84 16.61 -11.85
N ASN A 267 -22.91 15.51 -12.59
CA ASN A 267 -22.20 15.34 -13.86
C ASN A 267 -23.07 14.56 -14.87
N ASN A 268 -23.71 15.25 -15.78
CA ASN A 268 -24.63 14.65 -16.74
C ASN A 268 -23.93 13.86 -17.87
N GLN A 269 -22.59 13.91 -17.96
CA GLN A 269 -21.76 13.13 -18.87
C GLN A 269 -21.01 12.01 -18.14
N TYR A 270 -21.34 11.72 -16.88
CA TYR A 270 -20.71 10.64 -16.12
C TYR A 270 -21.21 9.29 -16.68
N MET A 271 -20.45 8.74 -17.61
CA MET A 271 -20.81 7.54 -18.38
C MET A 271 -21.15 6.36 -17.49
N GLU A 272 -20.33 6.09 -16.47
CA GLU A 272 -20.51 4.98 -15.54
C GLU A 272 -21.83 5.11 -14.77
N ALA A 273 -22.22 6.33 -14.37
CA ALA A 273 -23.49 6.58 -13.69
C ALA A 273 -24.69 6.30 -14.62
N LEU A 274 -24.61 6.66 -15.90
CA LEU A 274 -25.64 6.34 -16.88
C LEU A 274 -25.79 4.82 -17.07
N VAL A 275 -24.66 4.09 -17.10
CA VAL A 275 -24.66 2.63 -17.20
C VAL A 275 -25.33 2.00 -15.96
N TYR A 276 -24.98 2.45 -14.76
CA TYR A 276 -25.57 1.88 -13.53
C TYR A 276 -27.04 2.28 -13.35
N LYS A 277 -27.47 3.47 -13.79
CA LYS A 277 -28.89 3.82 -13.84
C LYS A 277 -29.67 2.87 -14.78
N ASN A 278 -29.12 2.61 -15.96
CA ASN A 278 -29.71 1.59 -16.87
C ASN A 278 -29.85 0.24 -16.18
N LEU A 279 -28.79 -0.25 -15.48
CA LEU A 279 -28.83 -1.53 -14.77
C LEU A 279 -29.90 -1.55 -13.66
N LEU A 280 -30.03 -0.50 -12.87
CA LEU A 280 -31.05 -0.35 -11.82
C LEU A 280 -32.46 -0.36 -12.41
N LEU A 281 -32.71 0.38 -13.52
CA LEU A 281 -33.99 0.39 -14.20
C LEU A 281 -34.38 -0.98 -14.77
N ARG A 282 -33.42 -1.77 -15.25
CA ARG A 282 -33.66 -3.14 -15.71
C ARG A 282 -34.05 -4.06 -14.55
N VAL A 283 -33.39 -3.93 -13.37
CA VAL A 283 -33.82 -4.68 -12.18
C VAL A 283 -35.23 -4.26 -11.78
N GLN A 284 -35.54 -2.96 -11.79
CA GLN A 284 -36.88 -2.46 -11.49
C GLN A 284 -37.93 -3.01 -12.49
N ALA A 285 -37.61 -3.01 -13.78
CA ALA A 285 -38.51 -3.55 -14.81
C ALA A 285 -38.81 -5.04 -14.61
N ASN A 286 -37.82 -5.81 -14.17
CA ASN A 286 -38.03 -7.25 -13.88
C ASN A 286 -38.95 -7.49 -12.67
N LEU A 287 -39.05 -6.53 -11.75
CA LEU A 287 -39.92 -6.58 -10.58
C LEU A 287 -41.31 -5.95 -10.83
N GLU A 288 -41.46 -5.21 -11.92
CA GLU A 288 -42.71 -4.51 -12.25
C GLU A 288 -43.73 -5.45 -12.87
N ARG A 289 -44.95 -5.47 -12.29
CA ARG A 289 -46.06 -6.32 -12.73
C ARG A 289 -46.93 -5.70 -13.83
N ASN A 290 -46.90 -4.37 -13.95
CA ASN A 290 -47.65 -3.67 -14.99
C ASN A 290 -46.86 -3.64 -16.29
N PRO A 291 -47.31 -4.29 -17.40
CA PRO A 291 -46.58 -4.39 -18.63
C PRO A 291 -46.25 -3.05 -19.29
N ALA A 292 -47.14 -2.06 -19.17
CA ALA A 292 -46.92 -0.73 -19.73
C ALA A 292 -45.80 0.04 -18.99
N ARG A 293 -45.78 -0.08 -17.64
CA ARG A 293 -44.69 0.50 -16.79
C ARG A 293 -43.36 -0.24 -17.04
N GLN A 294 -43.39 -1.56 -17.10
CA GLN A 294 -42.21 -2.36 -17.41
C GLN A 294 -41.56 -1.91 -18.73
N GLN A 295 -42.38 -1.77 -19.82
CA GLN A 295 -41.87 -1.32 -21.07
C GLN A 295 -41.33 0.12 -21.02
N ALA A 296 -41.96 1.01 -20.24
CA ALA A 296 -41.46 2.37 -20.05
C ALA A 296 -40.07 2.39 -19.41
N LEU A 297 -39.86 1.59 -18.34
CA LEU A 297 -38.57 1.43 -17.68
C LEU A 297 -37.49 0.87 -18.61
N LEU A 298 -37.84 -0.13 -19.43
CA LEU A 298 -36.90 -0.70 -20.41
C LEU A 298 -36.51 0.30 -21.49
N ARG A 299 -37.45 1.14 -21.97
CA ARG A 299 -37.14 2.20 -22.95
C ARG A 299 -36.22 3.27 -22.37
N GLU A 300 -36.46 3.69 -21.09
CA GLU A 300 -35.57 4.63 -20.38
C GLU A 300 -34.18 4.03 -20.24
N ALA A 301 -34.09 2.77 -19.82
CA ALA A 301 -32.82 2.05 -19.68
C ALA A 301 -32.03 2.02 -21.02
N GLU A 302 -32.72 1.75 -22.13
CA GLU A 302 -32.11 1.74 -23.46
C GLU A 302 -31.59 3.14 -23.88
N GLN A 303 -32.36 4.21 -23.63
CA GLN A 303 -31.93 5.58 -23.91
C GLN A 303 -30.66 5.94 -23.14
N LEU A 304 -30.55 5.54 -21.87
CA LEU A 304 -29.34 5.75 -21.05
C LEU A 304 -28.14 4.95 -21.59
N SER A 305 -28.37 3.72 -22.05
CA SER A 305 -27.33 2.90 -22.66
C SER A 305 -26.79 3.55 -23.93
N ASN A 306 -27.67 4.04 -24.81
CA ASN A 306 -27.31 4.73 -26.06
C ASN A 306 -26.52 6.02 -25.75
N ARG A 307 -26.98 6.81 -24.78
CA ARG A 307 -26.27 8.02 -24.32
C ARG A 307 -24.88 7.72 -23.80
N ALA A 308 -24.71 6.68 -22.96
CA ALA A 308 -23.41 6.26 -22.46
C ALA A 308 -22.48 5.85 -23.62
N GLU A 309 -23.01 5.15 -24.61
CA GLU A 309 -22.27 4.75 -25.82
C GLU A 309 -21.84 5.95 -26.68
N GLU A 310 -22.70 6.95 -26.83
CA GLU A 310 -22.38 8.21 -27.54
C GLU A 310 -21.23 8.95 -26.83
N ILE A 311 -21.29 9.08 -25.50
CA ILE A 311 -20.22 9.69 -24.71
C ILE A 311 -18.92 8.89 -24.87
N ARG A 312 -18.97 7.56 -24.81
CA ARG A 312 -17.82 6.70 -25.04
C ARG A 312 -17.17 6.92 -26.41
N LYS A 313 -17.97 7.00 -27.45
CA LYS A 313 -17.50 7.27 -28.82
C LYS A 313 -16.91 8.67 -28.97
N ALA A 314 -17.53 9.67 -28.37
CA ALA A 314 -17.03 11.05 -28.38
C ALA A 314 -15.66 11.14 -27.68
N ASN A 315 -15.50 10.49 -26.54
CA ASN A 315 -14.23 10.44 -25.79
C ASN A 315 -13.15 9.68 -26.58
N ALA A 316 -13.49 8.63 -27.31
CA ALA A 316 -12.55 7.87 -28.11
C ALA A 316 -12.13 8.61 -29.42
N SER A 317 -13.02 9.44 -30.00
CA SER A 317 -12.75 10.21 -31.20
C SER A 317 -12.08 11.56 -30.95
N GLY A 318 -12.28 12.15 -29.77
CA GLY A 318 -11.65 13.39 -29.35
C GLY A 318 -10.37 13.10 -28.54
N GLY A 319 -9.30 12.64 -29.21
CA GLY A 319 -8.06 12.24 -28.54
C GLY A 319 -7.52 13.28 -27.57
N GLY A 320 -7.65 13.05 -26.27
CA GLY A 320 -6.90 13.78 -25.28
C GLY A 320 -7.67 14.17 -24.02
N SER A 321 -7.14 13.74 -22.93
CA SER A 321 -7.44 14.03 -21.52
C SER A 321 -8.58 13.20 -20.88
N GLN A 322 -8.26 11.92 -20.64
CA GLN A 322 -8.86 11.25 -19.50
C GLN A 322 -8.30 11.90 -18.21
N PRO A 323 -9.15 12.31 -17.27
CA PRO A 323 -8.69 12.33 -15.88
C PRO A 323 -8.31 10.89 -15.51
N ALA A 324 -7.11 10.72 -14.99
CA ALA A 324 -6.56 9.44 -14.56
C ALA A 324 -7.59 8.70 -13.71
N ALA A 325 -8.01 7.53 -14.16
CA ALA A 325 -8.78 6.61 -13.38
C ALA A 325 -7.94 6.25 -12.16
N ALA A 326 -8.39 6.67 -10.97
CA ALA A 326 -7.83 6.24 -9.71
C ALA A 326 -7.78 4.71 -9.67
N GLY A 327 -6.59 4.21 -9.45
CA GLY A 327 -6.13 2.87 -9.26
C GLY A 327 -7.13 1.72 -9.29
N ARG A 328 -7.07 0.92 -10.34
CA ARG A 328 -7.31 -0.50 -10.22
C ARG A 328 -6.16 -1.08 -9.37
N THR A 329 -6.34 -1.12 -8.07
CA THR A 329 -5.61 -2.07 -7.24
C THR A 329 -6.25 -3.43 -7.52
N GLY A 330 -5.52 -4.23 -8.27
CA GLY A 330 -5.85 -5.63 -8.54
C GLY A 330 -5.92 -6.45 -7.24
N ALA A 331 -6.65 -7.49 -7.37
CA ALA A 331 -6.95 -8.55 -6.42
C ALA A 331 -5.75 -9.04 -5.61
#